data_72ba62ba1b93192ceb747193f03e2d99
#
_entry.id   72ba62ba1b93192ceb747193f03e2d99
#
_cell.length_a   1.000
_cell.length_b   1.000
_cell.length_c   1.000
_cell.angle_alpha   90.00
_cell.angle_beta   90.00
_cell.angle_gamma   90.00
#
_symmetry.space_group_name_H-M   'P 1'
#
loop_
_entity.id
_entity.type
_entity.pdbx_description
1 polymer ?
#
loop_
_entity_poly.entity_id
_entity_poly.type
_entity_poly.pdbx_seq_one_letter_code
_entity_poly.pdbx_strand_id
1 'polypeptide(L)'
;MRANQPLILAVPKGRILKELEPLLSGVGIEPEAAFNDPSARQLQFGTNIPELSIIRVRSFDVATFVAFGAAHLGVAGNDVLMEFDYSENYAPVDLKIGACRLSIAEPRDMVENDDPDRWSHIRVATKYPVITRKYFAAKGVQAECIKLNGAMELAPGLGLCRRIVDLVSSGQTL
;
A
#
# COMPACT_ATOMS: atom_id res chain seq x y z
N MET A 1 22.22 8.19 17.03
CA MET A 1 22.52 7.09 16.08
C MET A 1 23.52 6.17 16.75
N ARG A 2 23.22 4.89 16.89
CA ARG A 2 24.19 3.89 17.42
C ARG A 2 25.22 3.64 16.32
N ALA A 3 26.43 4.13 16.49
CA ALA A 3 27.55 3.84 15.60
C ALA A 3 27.75 2.32 15.56
N ASN A 4 27.53 1.69 14.44
CA ASN A 4 27.73 0.27 14.12
C ASN A 4 26.48 -0.59 13.92
N GLN A 5 25.29 -0.02 13.68
CA GLN A 5 24.16 -0.84 13.23
C GLN A 5 24.06 -0.78 11.69
N PRO A 6 23.79 -1.92 11.03
CA PRO A 6 23.58 -1.92 9.57
C PRO A 6 22.40 -1.04 9.19
N LEU A 7 22.43 -0.48 7.98
CA LEU A 7 21.27 0.15 7.40
C LEU A 7 20.15 -0.87 7.26
N ILE A 8 18.92 -0.45 7.51
CA ILE A 8 17.75 -1.32 7.40
C ILE A 8 16.88 -0.82 6.26
N LEU A 9 16.66 -1.67 5.26
CA LEU A 9 15.73 -1.47 4.16
C LEU A 9 14.43 -2.24 4.45
N ALA A 10 13.31 -1.54 4.61
CA ALA A 10 12.00 -2.15 4.75
C ALA A 10 11.36 -2.39 3.38
N VAL A 11 10.95 -3.64 3.11
CA VAL A 11 10.31 -4.01 1.84
C VAL A 11 8.95 -4.67 2.10
N PRO A 12 7.95 -4.44 1.20
CA PRO A 12 6.64 -5.04 1.33
C PRO A 12 6.65 -6.51 0.89
N LYS A 13 5.77 -7.32 1.47
CA LYS A 13 5.49 -8.69 0.97
C LYS A 13 4.64 -8.65 -0.29
N GLY A 14 4.71 -9.71 -1.09
CA GLY A 14 3.80 -9.95 -2.21
C GLY A 14 4.29 -9.39 -3.54
N ARG A 15 3.38 -8.86 -4.37
CA ARG A 15 3.67 -8.50 -5.77
C ARG A 15 4.81 -7.49 -5.89
N ILE A 16 4.81 -6.44 -5.10
CA ILE A 16 5.84 -5.39 -5.15
C ILE A 16 7.23 -5.98 -4.86
N LEU A 17 7.33 -6.94 -3.94
CA LEU A 17 8.60 -7.60 -3.68
C LEU A 17 9.15 -8.30 -4.92
N LYS A 18 8.30 -9.05 -5.64
CA LYS A 18 8.71 -9.74 -6.87
C LYS A 18 9.19 -8.80 -7.96
N GLU A 19 8.58 -7.61 -8.07
CA GLU A 19 9.00 -6.58 -9.01
C GLU A 19 10.26 -5.83 -8.54
N LEU A 20 10.52 -5.81 -7.23
CA LEU A 20 11.70 -5.19 -6.62
C LEU A 20 12.96 -6.06 -6.72
N GLU A 21 12.84 -7.38 -6.61
CA GLU A 21 13.98 -8.33 -6.61
C GLU A 21 14.95 -8.11 -7.80
N PRO A 22 14.48 -7.96 -9.05
CA PRO A 22 15.36 -7.68 -10.18
C PRO A 22 16.13 -6.35 -10.05
N LEU A 23 15.51 -5.34 -9.41
CA LEU A 23 16.15 -4.04 -9.19
C LEU A 23 17.26 -4.15 -8.14
N LEU A 24 17.03 -4.91 -7.06
CA LEU A 24 18.05 -5.16 -6.03
C LEU A 24 19.25 -5.90 -6.65
N SER A 25 19.00 -6.98 -7.40
CA SER A 25 20.06 -7.72 -8.10
C SER A 25 20.79 -6.85 -9.11
N GLY A 26 20.07 -5.99 -9.83
CA GLY A 26 20.65 -5.08 -10.83
C GLY A 26 21.64 -4.06 -10.25
N VAL A 27 21.52 -3.74 -8.95
CA VAL A 27 22.45 -2.88 -8.22
C VAL A 27 23.41 -3.67 -7.31
N GLY A 28 23.45 -5.00 -7.45
CA GLY A 28 24.35 -5.88 -6.70
C GLY A 28 23.96 -6.10 -5.24
N ILE A 29 22.70 -5.92 -4.87
CA ILE A 29 22.17 -6.24 -3.54
C ILE A 29 21.56 -7.64 -3.60
N GLU A 30 22.19 -8.60 -2.93
CA GLU A 30 21.73 -10.00 -2.84
C GLU A 30 21.34 -10.34 -1.42
N PRO A 31 20.06 -10.54 -1.13
CA PRO A 31 19.61 -11.04 0.17
C PRO A 31 20.07 -12.49 0.41
N GLU A 32 20.19 -12.88 1.67
CA GLU A 32 20.46 -14.28 2.04
C GLU A 32 19.37 -15.22 1.51
N ALA A 33 19.71 -16.51 1.30
CA ALA A 33 18.81 -17.49 0.67
C ALA A 33 17.45 -17.64 1.37
N ALA A 34 17.40 -17.48 2.68
CA ALA A 34 16.15 -17.53 3.45
C ALA A 34 15.16 -16.42 3.10
N PHE A 35 15.60 -15.33 2.46
CA PHE A 35 14.72 -14.25 2.00
C PHE A 35 13.67 -14.74 0.99
N ASN A 36 14.03 -15.66 0.13
CA ASN A 36 13.14 -16.21 -0.92
C ASN A 36 12.43 -17.50 -0.47
N ASP A 37 12.69 -17.98 0.74
CA ASP A 37 12.00 -19.14 1.28
C ASP A 37 10.61 -18.76 1.83
N PRO A 38 9.50 -19.28 1.24
CA PRO A 38 8.15 -19.02 1.73
C PRO A 38 7.90 -19.57 3.14
N SER A 39 8.67 -20.59 3.57
CA SER A 39 8.55 -21.21 4.89
C SER A 39 9.31 -20.45 5.98
N ALA A 40 10.22 -19.55 5.60
CA ALA A 40 11.00 -18.77 6.54
C ALA A 40 10.10 -17.86 7.39
N ARG A 41 10.19 -18.06 8.72
CA ARG A 41 9.43 -17.24 9.69
C ARG A 41 10.14 -15.95 10.07
N GLN A 42 11.44 -15.86 9.77
CA GLN A 42 12.21 -14.65 10.02
C GLN A 42 11.67 -13.47 9.17
N LEU A 43 11.80 -12.28 9.71
CA LEU A 43 11.35 -11.04 9.06
C LEU A 43 12.51 -10.10 8.73
N GLN A 44 13.71 -10.37 9.25
CA GLN A 44 14.94 -9.63 8.99
C GLN A 44 15.97 -10.56 8.37
N PHE A 45 16.63 -10.09 7.33
CA PHE A 45 17.55 -10.85 6.48
C PHE A 45 18.82 -10.06 6.26
N GLY A 46 19.96 -10.75 6.30
CA GLY A 46 21.24 -10.19 5.86
C GLY A 46 21.27 -10.05 4.33
N THR A 47 22.29 -9.32 3.87
CA THR A 47 22.64 -9.22 2.43
C THR A 47 24.12 -9.52 2.24
N ASN A 48 24.56 -9.58 0.97
CA ASN A 48 25.97 -9.63 0.61
C ASN A 48 26.75 -8.37 1.04
N ILE A 49 26.06 -7.31 1.46
CA ILE A 49 26.62 -6.06 1.99
C ILE A 49 26.48 -6.10 3.51
N PRO A 50 27.58 -6.27 4.30
CA PRO A 50 27.50 -6.43 5.76
C PRO A 50 26.80 -5.29 6.49
N GLU A 51 26.85 -4.08 5.92
CA GLU A 51 26.23 -2.86 6.48
C GLU A 51 24.78 -2.69 6.08
N LEU A 52 24.17 -3.64 5.34
CA LEU A 52 22.79 -3.57 4.89
C LEU A 52 22.01 -4.82 5.29
N SER A 53 20.89 -4.63 5.95
CA SER A 53 19.90 -5.70 6.19
C SER A 53 18.54 -5.30 5.61
N ILE A 54 17.72 -6.30 5.32
CA ILE A 54 16.38 -6.12 4.77
C ILE A 54 15.35 -6.63 5.76
N ILE A 55 14.29 -5.88 6.03
CA ILE A 55 13.12 -6.37 6.77
C ILE A 55 11.94 -6.52 5.81
N ARG A 56 11.21 -7.65 5.95
CA ARG A 56 10.05 -7.99 5.11
C ARG A 56 8.78 -7.85 5.91
N VAL A 57 8.01 -6.79 5.66
CA VAL A 57 6.84 -6.38 6.42
C VAL A 57 5.59 -6.25 5.54
N ARG A 58 4.44 -5.88 6.12
CA ARG A 58 3.25 -5.51 5.34
C ARG A 58 3.44 -4.16 4.68
N SER A 59 2.82 -3.95 3.50
CA SER A 59 2.99 -2.70 2.72
C SER A 59 2.72 -1.44 3.55
N PHE A 60 1.64 -1.44 4.34
CA PHE A 60 1.28 -0.30 5.19
C PHE A 60 2.27 -0.05 6.34
N ASP A 61 2.94 -1.10 6.79
CA ASP A 61 3.90 -1.01 7.90
C ASP A 61 5.23 -0.41 7.44
N VAL A 62 5.59 -0.52 6.15
CA VAL A 62 6.86 0.03 5.62
C VAL A 62 6.99 1.52 5.93
N ALA A 63 5.98 2.31 5.60
CA ALA A 63 5.98 3.75 5.84
C ALA A 63 6.12 4.08 7.35
N THR A 64 5.47 3.29 8.21
CA THR A 64 5.55 3.43 9.67
C THR A 64 6.96 3.11 10.18
N PHE A 65 7.58 2.01 9.72
CA PHE A 65 8.94 1.64 10.14
C PHE A 65 9.96 2.73 9.80
N VAL A 66 9.79 3.37 8.63
CA VAL A 66 10.67 4.48 8.22
C VAL A 66 10.39 5.74 9.02
N ALA A 67 9.13 6.14 9.15
CA ALA A 67 8.73 7.37 9.85
C ALA A 67 9.18 7.38 11.31
N PHE A 68 9.14 6.22 11.98
CA PHE A 68 9.57 6.10 13.39
C PHE A 68 11.05 5.68 13.56
N GLY A 69 11.83 5.69 12.47
CA GLY A 69 13.27 5.44 12.52
C GLY A 69 13.67 3.99 12.83
N ALA A 70 12.74 3.04 12.74
CA ALA A 70 13.03 1.61 12.88
C ALA A 70 13.63 1.01 11.59
N ALA A 71 13.38 1.64 10.44
CA ALA A 71 14.08 1.40 9.18
C ALA A 71 14.63 2.73 8.65
N HIS A 72 15.75 2.66 7.93
CA HIS A 72 16.40 3.85 7.35
C HIS A 72 15.85 4.17 5.97
N LEU A 73 15.47 3.13 5.23
CA LEU A 73 14.93 3.18 3.88
C LEU A 73 13.69 2.27 3.79
N GLY A 74 12.80 2.56 2.86
CA GLY A 74 11.64 1.72 2.60
C GLY A 74 11.20 1.75 1.15
N VAL A 75 10.65 0.64 0.69
CA VAL A 75 9.95 0.56 -0.60
C VAL A 75 8.46 0.48 -0.34
N ALA A 76 7.72 1.50 -0.73
CA ALA A 76 6.28 1.57 -0.52
C ALA A 76 5.57 2.05 -1.79
N GLY A 77 4.33 1.62 -2.00
CA GLY A 77 3.49 2.19 -3.03
C GLY A 77 3.12 3.64 -2.70
N ASN A 78 2.93 4.45 -3.73
CA ASN A 78 2.49 5.84 -3.55
C ASN A 78 1.12 5.93 -2.85
N ASP A 79 0.27 4.93 -3.03
CA ASP A 79 -1.00 4.76 -2.32
C ASP A 79 -0.80 4.69 -0.80
N VAL A 80 0.22 3.98 -0.34
CA VAL A 80 0.56 3.87 1.09
C VAL A 80 1.08 5.19 1.62
N LEU A 81 1.96 5.87 0.88
CA LEU A 81 2.51 7.17 1.28
C LEU A 81 1.41 8.22 1.39
N MET A 82 0.50 8.26 0.44
CA MET A 82 -0.65 9.19 0.44
C MET A 82 -1.65 8.89 1.55
N GLU A 83 -1.88 7.61 1.87
CA GLU A 83 -2.79 7.20 2.94
C GLU A 83 -2.18 7.43 4.32
N PHE A 84 -0.88 7.20 4.48
CA PHE A 84 -0.16 7.39 5.74
C PHE A 84 -0.05 8.86 6.11
N ASP A 85 0.01 9.76 5.12
CA ASP A 85 0.01 11.23 5.26
C ASP A 85 1.02 11.76 6.31
N TYR A 86 2.21 11.19 6.32
CA TYR A 86 3.27 11.51 7.27
C TYR A 86 4.32 12.42 6.63
N SER A 87 4.44 13.65 7.10
CA SER A 87 5.29 14.69 6.49
C SER A 87 6.79 14.40 6.61
N GLU A 88 7.18 13.51 7.53
CA GLU A 88 8.58 13.13 7.78
C GLU A 88 9.13 12.12 6.78
N ASN A 89 8.26 11.45 6.02
CA ASN A 89 8.70 10.53 4.98
C ASN A 89 9.07 11.30 3.70
N TYR A 90 10.29 11.08 3.23
CA TYR A 90 10.77 11.62 1.96
C TYR A 90 10.88 10.51 0.92
N ALA A 91 10.31 10.71 -0.27
CA ALA A 91 10.33 9.75 -1.37
C ALA A 91 11.22 10.26 -2.53
N PRO A 92 12.55 10.02 -2.49
CA PRO A 92 13.48 10.60 -3.45
C PRO A 92 13.51 9.91 -4.81
N VAL A 93 13.06 8.64 -4.88
CA VAL A 93 13.18 7.80 -6.07
C VAL A 93 11.86 7.11 -6.40
N ASP A 94 11.41 7.26 -7.65
CA ASP A 94 10.32 6.47 -8.21
C ASP A 94 10.90 5.26 -8.94
N LEU A 95 10.63 4.07 -8.41
CA LEU A 95 11.14 2.79 -8.93
C LEU A 95 10.40 2.32 -10.19
N LYS A 96 9.30 2.97 -10.58
CA LYS A 96 8.47 2.60 -11.76
C LYS A 96 7.93 1.18 -11.74
N ILE A 97 7.68 0.63 -10.55
CA ILE A 97 7.09 -0.70 -10.33
C ILE A 97 5.71 -0.59 -9.68
N GLY A 98 4.92 -1.66 -9.72
CA GLY A 98 3.64 -1.74 -9.03
C GLY A 98 2.57 -0.80 -9.59
N ALA A 99 2.58 -0.49 -10.89
CA ALA A 99 1.59 0.39 -11.51
C ALA A 99 0.15 -0.06 -11.20
N CYS A 100 -0.65 0.86 -10.65
CA CYS A 100 -2.04 0.65 -10.30
C CYS A 100 -2.78 1.99 -10.23
N ARG A 101 -4.09 1.93 -10.10
CA ARG A 101 -4.94 3.11 -9.86
C ARG A 101 -5.91 2.84 -8.72
N LEU A 102 -6.19 3.83 -7.91
CA LEU A 102 -7.28 3.80 -6.96
C LEU A 102 -8.58 4.13 -7.69
N SER A 103 -9.58 3.27 -7.56
CA SER A 103 -10.85 3.40 -8.30
C SER A 103 -12.03 3.28 -7.36
N ILE A 104 -13.10 4.03 -7.70
CA ILE A 104 -14.41 3.85 -7.09
C ILE A 104 -15.12 2.77 -7.90
N ALA A 105 -15.71 1.79 -7.24
CA ALA A 105 -16.51 0.74 -7.86
C ALA A 105 -17.83 0.56 -7.13
N GLU A 106 -18.86 0.20 -7.90
CA GLU A 106 -20.19 -0.18 -7.39
C GLU A 106 -20.79 -1.28 -8.26
N PRO A 107 -21.76 -2.06 -7.74
CA PRO A 107 -22.49 -3.06 -8.52
C PRO A 107 -23.18 -2.43 -9.73
N ARG A 108 -23.16 -3.14 -10.88
CA ARG A 108 -23.70 -2.61 -12.15
C ARG A 108 -25.19 -2.29 -12.10
N ASP A 109 -25.97 -3.09 -11.38
CA ASP A 109 -27.40 -2.93 -11.17
C ASP A 109 -27.76 -1.65 -10.37
N MET A 110 -26.79 -1.11 -9.64
CA MET A 110 -26.95 0.11 -8.87
C MET A 110 -26.59 1.37 -9.64
N VAL A 111 -25.85 1.26 -10.76
CA VAL A 111 -25.36 2.40 -11.55
C VAL A 111 -26.49 3.15 -12.24
N GLU A 112 -27.50 2.44 -12.76
CA GLU A 112 -28.57 3.03 -13.59
C GLU A 112 -29.40 4.11 -12.87
N ASN A 113 -29.46 4.07 -11.54
CA ASN A 113 -30.23 5.00 -10.71
C ASN A 113 -29.33 5.92 -9.87
N ASP A 114 -28.04 6.03 -10.21
CA ASP A 114 -27.09 6.84 -9.47
C ASP A 114 -26.67 8.09 -10.27
N ASP A 115 -26.70 9.23 -9.58
CA ASP A 115 -26.27 10.51 -10.14
C ASP A 115 -25.17 11.08 -9.26
N PRO A 116 -23.88 10.96 -9.66
CA PRO A 116 -22.74 11.45 -8.88
C PRO A 116 -22.80 12.95 -8.57
N ASP A 117 -23.50 13.75 -9.39
CA ASP A 117 -23.63 15.20 -9.20
C ASP A 117 -24.60 15.53 -8.04
N ARG A 118 -25.39 14.57 -7.60
CA ARG A 118 -26.30 14.69 -6.45
C ARG A 118 -25.74 14.14 -5.14
N TRP A 119 -24.52 13.62 -5.15
CA TRP A 119 -23.94 13.10 -3.93
C TRP A 119 -23.60 14.24 -2.97
N SER A 120 -24.20 14.23 -1.78
CA SER A 120 -23.86 15.10 -0.65
C SER A 120 -23.20 14.31 0.48
N HIS A 121 -23.67 13.06 0.69
CA HIS A 121 -23.16 12.13 1.67
C HIS A 121 -23.15 10.72 1.09
N ILE A 122 -22.05 10.00 1.23
CA ILE A 122 -21.89 8.62 0.77
C ILE A 122 -21.22 7.77 1.82
N ARG A 123 -21.54 6.46 1.81
CA ARG A 123 -20.82 5.45 2.60
C ARG A 123 -19.99 4.58 1.68
N VAL A 124 -18.70 4.40 2.02
CA VAL A 124 -17.70 3.73 1.17
C VAL A 124 -16.87 2.77 2.02
N ALA A 125 -16.73 1.52 1.58
CA ALA A 125 -15.75 0.61 2.17
C ALA A 125 -14.41 0.76 1.45
N THR A 126 -13.33 0.88 2.21
CA THR A 126 -12.00 1.11 1.64
C THR A 126 -10.88 0.76 2.60
N LYS A 127 -9.74 0.42 2.04
CA LYS A 127 -8.47 0.34 2.77
C LYS A 127 -7.79 1.70 2.94
N TYR A 128 -8.25 2.72 2.18
CA TYR A 128 -7.64 4.04 2.01
C TYR A 128 -8.57 5.17 2.47
N PRO A 129 -8.97 5.23 3.76
CA PRO A 129 -9.94 6.22 4.24
C PRO A 129 -9.44 7.67 4.15
N VAL A 130 -8.13 7.93 4.26
CA VAL A 130 -7.59 9.31 4.19
C VAL A 130 -7.69 9.82 2.75
N ILE A 131 -7.18 9.05 1.79
CA ILE A 131 -7.26 9.41 0.36
C ILE A 131 -8.72 9.55 -0.07
N THR A 132 -9.56 8.59 0.32
CA THR A 132 -10.98 8.58 -0.04
C THR A 132 -11.71 9.82 0.46
N ARG A 133 -11.54 10.17 1.74
CA ARG A 133 -12.14 11.40 2.30
C ARG A 133 -11.64 12.66 1.61
N LYS A 134 -10.33 12.78 1.37
CA LYS A 134 -9.74 13.93 0.65
C LYS A 134 -10.33 14.08 -0.75
N TYR A 135 -10.44 12.97 -1.48
CA TYR A 135 -11.00 12.97 -2.84
C TYR A 135 -12.45 13.44 -2.88
N PHE A 136 -13.31 12.89 -2.02
CA PHE A 136 -14.72 13.27 -1.99
C PHE A 136 -14.94 14.67 -1.41
N ALA A 137 -14.18 15.07 -0.41
CA ALA A 137 -14.24 16.43 0.14
C ALA A 137 -13.91 17.50 -0.91
N ALA A 138 -12.93 17.24 -1.79
CA ALA A 138 -12.60 18.13 -2.91
C ALA A 138 -13.75 18.27 -3.93
N LYS A 139 -14.71 17.33 -3.92
CA LYS A 139 -15.94 17.36 -4.74
C LYS A 139 -17.16 17.85 -3.97
N GLY A 140 -17.00 18.33 -2.74
CA GLY A 140 -18.11 18.76 -1.88
C GLY A 140 -18.94 17.61 -1.29
N VAL A 141 -18.45 16.38 -1.33
CA VAL A 141 -19.16 15.19 -0.87
C VAL A 141 -18.59 14.71 0.47
N GLN A 142 -19.44 14.48 1.46
CA GLN A 142 -19.05 13.87 2.73
C GLN A 142 -18.97 12.34 2.59
N ALA A 143 -17.78 11.76 2.76
CA ALA A 143 -17.58 10.33 2.71
C ALA A 143 -17.44 9.71 4.10
N GLU A 144 -18.41 8.88 4.49
CA GLU A 144 -18.32 7.97 5.63
C GLU A 144 -17.52 6.74 5.19
N CYS A 145 -16.25 6.65 5.63
CA CYS A 145 -15.37 5.55 5.24
C CYS A 145 -15.41 4.42 6.27
N ILE A 146 -15.80 3.22 5.81
CA ILE A 146 -15.69 1.96 6.56
C ILE A 146 -14.34 1.36 6.21
N LYS A 147 -13.42 1.33 7.17
CA LYS A 147 -12.08 0.79 6.94
C LYS A 147 -12.12 -0.74 6.97
N LEU A 148 -11.76 -1.34 5.83
CA LEU A 148 -11.51 -2.77 5.69
C LEU A 148 -10.05 -2.99 5.28
N ASN A 149 -9.49 -4.16 5.59
CA ASN A 149 -8.12 -4.52 5.22
C ASN A 149 -8.06 -5.41 3.97
N GLY A 150 -9.20 -5.90 3.50
CA GLY A 150 -9.38 -6.76 2.32
C GLY A 150 -10.83 -7.15 2.14
N ALA A 151 -11.13 -7.91 1.08
CA ALA A 151 -12.47 -8.38 0.72
C ALA A 151 -13.52 -7.25 0.59
N MET A 152 -13.08 -6.08 0.09
CA MET A 152 -13.96 -4.92 -0.11
C MET A 152 -15.13 -5.22 -1.05
N GLU A 153 -14.91 -6.09 -2.04
CA GLU A 153 -15.92 -6.52 -3.03
C GLU A 153 -17.15 -7.17 -2.39
N LEU A 154 -17.05 -7.72 -1.19
CA LEU A 154 -18.18 -8.29 -0.46
C LEU A 154 -19.07 -7.22 0.19
N ALA A 155 -18.55 -6.04 0.45
CA ALA A 155 -19.24 -5.02 1.24
C ALA A 155 -20.57 -4.56 0.63
N PRO A 156 -20.69 -4.32 -0.69
CA PRO A 156 -21.97 -3.97 -1.30
C PRO A 156 -23.00 -5.10 -1.22
N GLY A 157 -22.61 -6.33 -1.52
CA GLY A 157 -23.48 -7.50 -1.51
C GLY A 157 -24.02 -7.84 -0.11
N LEU A 158 -23.28 -7.48 0.94
CA LEU A 158 -23.69 -7.64 2.34
C LEU A 158 -24.43 -6.42 2.89
N GLY A 159 -24.72 -5.40 2.07
CA GLY A 159 -25.43 -4.20 2.48
C GLY A 159 -24.65 -3.26 3.40
N LEU A 160 -23.32 -3.44 3.50
CA LEU A 160 -22.46 -2.59 4.34
C LEU A 160 -22.33 -1.17 3.78
N CYS A 161 -22.19 -1.08 2.45
CA CYS A 161 -22.13 0.18 1.71
C CYS A 161 -22.56 -0.08 0.28
N ARG A 162 -22.81 1.01 -0.47
CA ARG A 162 -23.12 0.92 -1.91
C ARG A 162 -21.84 0.86 -2.76
N ARG A 163 -20.78 1.54 -2.31
CA ARG A 163 -19.55 1.75 -3.09
C ARG A 163 -18.32 1.32 -2.32
N ILE A 164 -17.33 0.90 -3.07
CA ILE A 164 -15.99 0.62 -2.55
C ILE A 164 -14.96 1.54 -3.23
N VAL A 165 -13.84 1.76 -2.56
CA VAL A 165 -12.65 2.38 -3.13
C VAL A 165 -11.48 1.44 -2.90
N ASP A 166 -10.92 0.92 -3.98
CA ASP A 166 -9.81 -0.04 -3.93
C ASP A 166 -8.85 0.12 -5.12
N LEU A 167 -7.70 -0.52 -5.01
CA LEU A 167 -6.68 -0.54 -6.06
C LEU A 167 -7.08 -1.48 -7.20
N VAL A 168 -6.95 -0.98 -8.41
CA VAL A 168 -7.14 -1.75 -9.64
C VAL A 168 -5.83 -1.77 -10.42
N SER A 169 -5.29 -2.97 -10.65
CA SER A 169 -4.12 -3.19 -11.51
C SER A 169 -4.52 -3.86 -12.82
N SER A 170 -5.11 -5.06 -12.76
CA SER A 170 -5.54 -5.83 -13.93
C SER A 170 -7.06 -5.77 -14.18
N GLY A 171 -7.84 -5.36 -13.18
CA GLY A 171 -9.31 -5.37 -13.25
C GLY A 171 -9.95 -6.74 -13.07
N GLN A 172 -9.19 -7.76 -12.69
CA GLN A 172 -9.71 -9.12 -12.50
C GLN A 172 -10.53 -9.31 -11.21
N THR A 173 -10.43 -8.36 -10.28
CA THR A 173 -11.06 -8.46 -8.95
C THR A 173 -12.32 -7.59 -8.82
N LEU A 174 -12.67 -6.82 -9.85
CA LEU A 174 -13.84 -5.93 -9.89
C LEU A 174 -14.82 -6.35 -10.97
#